data_fd825782d8d14666a44b0ab042a095b8
#
_entry.id   fd825782d8d14666a44b0ab042a095b8
#
_cell.length_a   1.000
_cell.length_b   1.000
_cell.length_c   1.000
_cell.angle_alpha   90.00
_cell.angle_beta   90.00
_cell.angle_gamma   90.00
#
_symmetry.space_group_name_H-M   'P 1'
#
loop_
_entity.id
_entity.type
_entity.pdbx_description
1 polymer ?
#
loop_
_entity_poly.entity_id
_entity_poly.type
_entity_poly.pdbx_seq_one_letter_code
_entity_poly.pdbx_strand_id
1 'polypeptide(L)'
;FITMGEKTIVSLAPAYLGIFDYDKPGQVVDALLRLGFSEVRETAEGAAYVTEAYTRLLAEGQMKNIISTCCPSVNELVEKYYPELVEYMAPVVSPMIAHGKLIKSMYGPDVKVVFVGPCIAKKQEAEGDDRTTGFVDAVLNFEEIESWLQERDISIRECEGKQPTNPDPKVNRLYPVTSGVISSVLAK
;
A
#
# COMPACT_ATOMS: atom_id res chain seq x y z
N PHE A 1 -1.12 -10.59 -16.06
CA PHE A 1 -1.30 -11.51 -14.92
C PHE A 1 -2.72 -12.10 -14.93
N ILE A 2 -3.76 -11.30 -14.80
CA ILE A 2 -5.16 -11.74 -14.69
C ILE A 2 -5.58 -12.57 -15.89
N THR A 3 -5.29 -12.12 -17.10
CA THR A 3 -5.63 -12.84 -18.35
C THR A 3 -4.87 -14.16 -18.53
N MET A 4 -3.76 -14.33 -17.83
CA MET A 4 -2.95 -15.55 -17.83
C MET A 4 -3.38 -16.54 -16.75
N GLY A 5 -4.42 -16.21 -15.96
CA GLY A 5 -4.92 -17.06 -14.87
C GLY A 5 -4.00 -17.12 -13.63
N GLU A 6 -3.04 -16.19 -13.52
CA GLU A 6 -2.18 -16.12 -12.36
C GLU A 6 -2.96 -15.59 -11.15
N LYS A 7 -2.75 -16.18 -9.98
CA LYS A 7 -3.33 -15.66 -8.74
C LYS A 7 -2.81 -14.25 -8.49
N THR A 8 -3.69 -13.26 -8.60
CA THR A 8 -3.35 -11.84 -8.49
C THR A 8 -4.11 -11.22 -7.32
N ILE A 9 -3.37 -10.67 -6.35
CA ILE A 9 -3.91 -10.07 -5.13
C ILE A 9 -3.72 -8.56 -5.16
N VAL A 10 -4.76 -7.81 -4.87
CA VAL A 10 -4.71 -6.37 -4.71
C VAL A 10 -4.25 -6.00 -3.31
N SER A 11 -3.28 -5.09 -3.22
CA SER A 11 -2.95 -4.30 -2.04
C SER A 11 -3.60 -2.92 -2.19
N LEU A 12 -4.76 -2.71 -1.57
CA LEU A 12 -5.58 -1.51 -1.73
C LEU A 12 -5.20 -0.45 -0.69
N ALA A 13 -4.75 0.72 -1.15
CA ALA A 13 -4.40 1.84 -0.27
C ALA A 13 -5.64 2.42 0.43
N PRO A 14 -5.59 2.74 1.74
CA PRO A 14 -6.74 3.26 2.50
C PRO A 14 -7.35 4.54 1.94
N ALA A 15 -6.60 5.31 1.13
CA ALA A 15 -7.08 6.52 0.46
C ALA A 15 -8.26 6.27 -0.49
N TYR A 16 -8.54 5.02 -0.88
CA TYR A 16 -9.71 4.67 -1.70
C TYR A 16 -11.04 5.11 -1.06
N LEU A 17 -11.07 5.22 0.28
CA LEU A 17 -12.24 5.61 1.04
C LEU A 17 -12.74 7.06 0.76
N GLY A 18 -11.92 7.91 0.15
CA GLY A 18 -12.25 9.30 -0.13
C GLY A 18 -12.26 9.67 -1.63
N ILE A 19 -12.05 8.71 -2.53
CA ILE A 19 -11.83 9.01 -3.95
C ILE A 19 -12.96 8.47 -4.83
N PHE A 20 -13.27 7.18 -4.73
CA PHE A 20 -14.26 6.55 -5.61
C PHE A 20 -15.70 6.97 -5.27
N ASP A 21 -16.55 7.03 -6.29
CA ASP A 21 -17.99 7.27 -6.13
C ASP A 21 -18.71 5.96 -5.79
N TYR A 22 -19.05 5.77 -4.51
CA TYR A 22 -19.73 4.61 -3.98
C TYR A 22 -20.74 4.98 -2.89
N ASP A 23 -21.71 4.11 -2.64
CA ASP A 23 -22.62 4.20 -1.49
C ASP A 23 -22.04 3.49 -0.26
N LYS A 24 -21.26 2.42 -0.48
CA LYS A 24 -20.60 1.62 0.56
C LYS A 24 -19.17 1.26 0.13
N PRO A 25 -18.16 1.42 0.99
CA PRO A 25 -16.75 1.13 0.64
C PRO A 25 -16.52 -0.26 0.03
N GLY A 26 -17.28 -1.25 0.46
CA GLY A 26 -17.18 -2.62 -0.05
C GLY A 26 -17.53 -2.80 -1.52
N GLN A 27 -18.21 -1.81 -2.15
CA GLN A 27 -18.48 -1.83 -3.58
C GLN A 27 -17.20 -1.68 -4.40
N VAL A 28 -16.21 -0.94 -3.92
CA VAL A 28 -14.88 -0.86 -4.55
C VAL A 28 -14.19 -2.22 -4.51
N VAL A 29 -14.30 -2.94 -3.41
CA VAL A 29 -13.76 -4.30 -3.29
C VAL A 29 -14.38 -5.24 -4.30
N ASP A 30 -15.72 -5.23 -4.44
CA ASP A 30 -16.43 -6.07 -5.42
C ASP A 30 -16.07 -5.68 -6.86
N ALA A 31 -15.95 -4.38 -7.15
CA ALA A 31 -15.54 -3.91 -8.48
C ALA A 31 -14.17 -4.45 -8.88
N LEU A 32 -13.20 -4.42 -7.95
CA LEU A 32 -11.87 -4.99 -8.19
C LEU A 32 -11.92 -6.51 -8.42
N LEU A 33 -12.73 -7.24 -7.65
CA LEU A 33 -12.92 -8.66 -7.87
C LEU A 33 -13.56 -8.96 -9.24
N ARG A 34 -14.50 -8.12 -9.70
CA ARG A 34 -15.10 -8.22 -11.05
C ARG A 34 -14.12 -7.92 -12.17
N LEU A 35 -13.09 -7.09 -11.95
CA LEU A 35 -11.97 -6.93 -12.89
C LEU A 35 -11.13 -8.20 -13.07
N GLY A 36 -11.30 -9.19 -12.18
CA GLY A 36 -10.63 -10.48 -12.25
C GLY A 36 -9.51 -10.68 -11.23
N PHE A 37 -9.34 -9.74 -10.29
CA PHE A 37 -8.44 -9.97 -9.16
C PHE A 37 -8.97 -11.12 -8.29
N SER A 38 -8.05 -11.98 -7.84
CA SER A 38 -8.41 -13.16 -7.04
C SER A 38 -8.79 -12.77 -5.60
N GLU A 39 -8.20 -11.69 -5.09
CA GLU A 39 -8.37 -11.27 -3.70
C GLU A 39 -8.05 -9.78 -3.56
N VAL A 40 -8.73 -9.11 -2.65
CA VAL A 40 -8.46 -7.71 -2.28
C VAL A 40 -8.13 -7.63 -0.81
N ARG A 41 -6.94 -7.11 -0.48
CA ARG A 41 -6.45 -6.87 0.87
C ARG A 41 -6.10 -5.39 1.04
N GLU A 42 -6.30 -4.84 2.22
CA GLU A 42 -5.94 -3.44 2.47
C GLU A 42 -4.46 -3.31 2.84
N THR A 43 -3.77 -2.33 2.25
CA THR A 43 -2.37 -2.00 2.56
C THR A 43 -2.18 -1.60 4.04
N ALA A 44 -3.25 -1.24 4.73
CA ALA A 44 -3.26 -0.99 6.17
C ALA A 44 -2.70 -2.17 7.00
N GLU A 45 -2.78 -3.40 6.49
CA GLU A 45 -2.12 -4.57 7.07
C GLU A 45 -0.59 -4.43 7.05
N GLY A 46 -0.02 -4.01 5.92
CA GLY A 46 1.41 -3.69 5.82
C GLY A 46 1.81 -2.49 6.69
N ALA A 47 0.93 -1.50 6.81
CA ALA A 47 1.15 -0.36 7.71
C ALA A 47 1.26 -0.77 9.18
N ALA A 48 0.58 -1.84 9.62
CA ALA A 48 0.71 -2.36 10.98
C ALA A 48 2.15 -2.83 11.28
N TYR A 49 2.77 -3.54 10.35
CA TYR A 49 4.17 -3.98 10.48
C TYR A 49 5.15 -2.82 10.46
N VAL A 50 4.91 -1.83 9.61
CA VAL A 50 5.71 -0.61 9.55
C VAL A 50 5.59 0.17 10.86
N THR A 51 4.39 0.31 11.42
CA THR A 51 4.15 0.92 12.73
C THR A 51 4.94 0.21 13.83
N GLU A 52 4.94 -1.12 13.83
CA GLU A 52 5.70 -1.92 14.80
C GLU A 52 7.21 -1.68 14.65
N ALA A 53 7.72 -1.62 13.42
CA ALA A 53 9.13 -1.35 13.15
C ALA A 53 9.55 0.04 13.69
N TYR A 54 8.75 1.09 13.44
CA TYR A 54 9.00 2.42 14.00
C TYR A 54 8.92 2.44 15.52
N THR A 55 7.95 1.76 16.11
CA THR A 55 7.82 1.66 17.58
C THR A 55 9.07 1.02 18.19
N ARG A 56 9.59 -0.02 17.55
CA ARG A 56 10.83 -0.69 17.97
C ARG A 56 12.04 0.22 17.86
N LEU A 57 12.22 0.92 16.71
CA LEU A 57 13.31 1.88 16.52
C LEU A 57 13.33 2.98 17.58
N LEU A 58 12.15 3.49 17.94
CA LEU A 58 12.02 4.50 19.00
C LEU A 58 12.37 3.93 20.38
N ALA A 59 11.92 2.72 20.68
CA ALA A 59 12.20 2.05 21.96
C ALA A 59 13.69 1.72 22.14
N GLU A 60 14.38 1.34 21.07
CA GLU A 60 15.82 1.03 21.09
C GLU A 60 16.68 2.29 21.26
N GLY A 61 16.17 3.48 20.91
CA GLY A 61 16.86 4.75 21.09
C GLY A 61 18.17 4.90 20.28
N GLN A 62 18.39 4.05 19.28
CA GLN A 62 19.62 4.07 18.47
C GLN A 62 19.70 5.30 17.55
N MET A 63 18.56 5.84 17.14
CA MET A 63 18.47 7.02 16.29
C MET A 63 17.94 8.20 17.10
N LYS A 64 18.74 9.28 17.22
CA LYS A 64 18.34 10.49 17.92
C LYS A 64 17.21 11.25 17.20
N ASN A 65 17.26 11.27 15.87
CA ASN A 65 16.24 11.83 14.99
C ASN A 65 15.86 10.77 13.97
N ILE A 66 14.58 10.70 13.58
CA ILE A 66 14.09 9.72 12.62
C ILE A 66 13.31 10.45 11.53
N ILE A 67 13.74 10.31 10.29
CA ILE A 67 13.00 10.71 9.10
C ILE A 67 12.22 9.47 8.62
N SER A 68 10.90 9.60 8.53
CA SER A 68 10.04 8.51 8.02
C SER A 68 10.29 8.26 6.54
N THR A 69 10.42 6.99 6.16
CA THR A 69 10.71 6.53 4.81
C THR A 69 9.50 5.93 4.08
N CYS A 70 8.28 6.19 4.57
CA CYS A 70 7.05 5.71 3.94
C CYS A 70 6.75 6.37 2.59
N CYS A 71 7.34 7.55 2.30
CA CYS A 71 7.11 8.32 1.09
C CYS A 71 8.33 8.24 0.16
N PRO A 72 8.24 7.54 -1.00
CA PRO A 72 9.37 7.42 -1.92
C PRO A 72 9.84 8.76 -2.49
N SER A 73 8.94 9.72 -2.72
CA SER A 73 9.33 11.06 -3.18
C SER A 73 10.18 11.81 -2.15
N VAL A 74 9.91 11.65 -0.86
CA VAL A 74 10.72 12.26 0.21
C VAL A 74 12.07 11.54 0.30
N ASN A 75 12.10 10.22 0.16
CA ASN A 75 13.34 9.45 0.18
C ASN A 75 14.28 9.92 -0.93
N GLU A 76 13.76 10.00 -2.16
CA GLU A 76 14.54 10.51 -3.30
C GLU A 76 15.00 11.96 -3.14
N LEU A 77 14.14 12.82 -2.57
CA LEU A 77 14.50 14.20 -2.27
C LEU A 77 15.68 14.27 -1.32
N VAL A 78 15.63 13.50 -0.23
CA VAL A 78 16.72 13.46 0.76
C VAL A 78 17.99 12.88 0.13
N GLU A 79 17.91 11.73 -0.52
CA GLU A 79 19.07 11.07 -1.12
C GLU A 79 19.76 11.93 -2.19
N LYS A 80 19.01 12.70 -2.98
CA LYS A 80 19.57 13.51 -4.07
C LYS A 80 20.06 14.88 -3.64
N TYR A 81 19.35 15.54 -2.72
CA TYR A 81 19.59 16.96 -2.42
C TYR A 81 20.05 17.22 -1.00
N TYR A 82 19.91 16.27 -0.08
CA TYR A 82 20.26 16.41 1.33
C TYR A 82 20.98 15.15 1.85
N PRO A 83 22.08 14.72 1.21
CA PRO A 83 22.75 13.45 1.54
C PRO A 83 23.20 13.38 3.00
N GLU A 84 23.43 14.51 3.66
CA GLU A 84 23.74 14.61 5.09
C GLU A 84 22.58 14.18 5.99
N LEU A 85 21.35 14.10 5.47
CA LEU A 85 20.18 13.66 6.22
C LEU A 85 19.88 12.16 6.05
N VAL A 86 20.58 11.47 5.15
CA VAL A 86 20.37 10.03 4.90
C VAL A 86 20.60 9.21 6.17
N GLU A 87 21.53 9.59 7.03
CA GLU A 87 21.78 8.92 8.29
C GLU A 87 20.58 8.94 9.27
N TYR A 88 19.63 9.87 9.08
CA TYR A 88 18.41 9.97 9.88
C TYR A 88 17.21 9.24 9.25
N MET A 89 17.35 8.74 8.04
CA MET A 89 16.28 7.99 7.37
C MET A 89 16.12 6.63 8.05
N ALA A 90 14.87 6.31 8.42
CA ALA A 90 14.55 5.03 9.04
C ALA A 90 14.87 3.86 8.09
N PRO A 91 15.54 2.79 8.55
CA PRO A 91 15.78 1.60 7.74
C PRO A 91 14.51 0.73 7.65
N VAL A 92 13.40 1.34 7.25
CA VAL A 92 12.07 0.73 7.21
C VAL A 92 11.48 0.93 5.82
N VAL A 93 10.98 -0.15 5.21
CA VAL A 93 10.29 -0.08 3.92
C VAL A 93 8.90 0.54 4.07
N SER A 94 8.33 0.99 2.96
CA SER A 94 6.97 1.55 2.97
C SER A 94 5.90 0.48 3.27
N PRO A 95 4.68 0.90 3.68
CA PRO A 95 3.54 -0.02 3.86
C PRO A 95 3.23 -0.85 2.61
N MET A 96 3.39 -0.29 1.41
CA MET A 96 3.20 -1.01 0.15
C MET A 96 4.16 -2.20 0.05
N ILE A 97 5.45 -1.97 0.24
CA ILE A 97 6.48 -3.02 0.17
C ILE A 97 6.33 -4.02 1.31
N ALA A 98 6.07 -3.55 2.54
CA ALA A 98 5.82 -4.44 3.68
C ALA A 98 4.62 -5.37 3.42
N HIS A 99 3.55 -4.84 2.83
CA HIS A 99 2.37 -5.63 2.48
C HIS A 99 2.64 -6.62 1.35
N GLY A 100 3.39 -6.22 0.33
CA GLY A 100 3.84 -7.12 -0.74
C GLY A 100 4.65 -8.30 -0.20
N LYS A 101 5.62 -8.01 0.69
CA LYS A 101 6.41 -9.06 1.40
C LYS A 101 5.49 -10.01 2.18
N LEU A 102 4.53 -9.47 2.92
CA LEU A 102 3.59 -10.26 3.70
C LEU A 102 2.74 -11.17 2.80
N ILE A 103 2.14 -10.63 1.74
CA ILE A 103 1.32 -11.39 0.78
C ILE A 103 2.15 -12.52 0.17
N LYS A 104 3.35 -12.24 -0.32
CA LYS A 104 4.22 -13.28 -0.91
C LYS A 104 4.68 -14.32 0.13
N SER A 105 4.83 -13.95 1.39
CA SER A 105 5.13 -14.92 2.46
C SER A 105 3.97 -15.86 2.77
N MET A 106 2.72 -15.38 2.63
CA MET A 106 1.51 -16.19 2.89
C MET A 106 1.11 -17.08 1.72
N TYR A 107 1.27 -16.59 0.50
CA TYR A 107 0.74 -17.26 -0.71
C TYR A 107 1.83 -17.87 -1.60
N GLY A 108 3.08 -17.65 -1.28
CA GLY A 108 4.22 -18.07 -2.08
C GLY A 108 4.76 -16.97 -3.02
N PRO A 109 5.99 -17.13 -3.53
CA PRO A 109 6.68 -16.11 -4.33
C PRO A 109 6.02 -15.85 -5.70
N ASP A 110 5.29 -16.83 -6.22
CA ASP A 110 4.70 -16.77 -7.56
C ASP A 110 3.41 -15.95 -7.60
N VAL A 111 2.78 -15.66 -6.45
CA VAL A 111 1.60 -14.82 -6.40
C VAL A 111 1.92 -13.41 -6.92
N LYS A 112 1.03 -12.85 -7.74
CA LYS A 112 1.15 -11.48 -8.23
C LYS A 112 0.50 -10.52 -7.27
N VAL A 113 1.25 -9.49 -6.88
CA VAL A 113 0.78 -8.41 -6.00
C VAL A 113 0.64 -7.14 -6.82
N VAL A 114 -0.57 -6.59 -6.87
CA VAL A 114 -0.86 -5.31 -7.52
C VAL A 114 -1.24 -4.29 -6.45
N PHE A 115 -0.43 -3.26 -6.31
CA PHE A 115 -0.77 -2.14 -5.43
C PHE A 115 -1.72 -1.19 -6.17
N VAL A 116 -2.80 -0.79 -5.50
CA VAL A 116 -3.77 0.19 -6.00
C VAL A 116 -3.81 1.37 -5.02
N GLY A 117 -3.40 2.56 -5.49
CA GLY A 117 -3.35 3.74 -4.62
C GLY A 117 -3.05 5.03 -5.39
N PRO A 118 -3.11 6.22 -4.74
CA PRO A 118 -3.07 7.51 -5.43
C PRO A 118 -1.67 7.95 -5.87
N CYS A 119 -0.61 7.29 -5.42
CA CYS A 119 0.75 7.83 -5.49
C CYS A 119 1.53 7.25 -6.68
N ILE A 120 1.86 8.11 -7.66
CA ILE A 120 2.64 7.74 -8.85
C ILE A 120 4.07 7.29 -8.50
N ALA A 121 4.71 7.92 -7.51
CA ALA A 121 6.05 7.54 -7.08
C ALA A 121 6.17 6.10 -6.56
N LYS A 122 5.04 5.47 -6.21
CA LYS A 122 4.99 4.05 -5.86
C LYS A 122 5.34 3.11 -7.02
N LYS A 123 5.16 3.56 -8.27
CA LYS A 123 5.61 2.81 -9.46
C LYS A 123 7.12 2.64 -9.44
N GLN A 124 7.83 3.75 -9.23
CA GLN A 124 9.29 3.73 -9.13
C GLN A 124 9.78 2.95 -7.91
N GLU A 125 9.12 3.07 -6.76
CA GLU A 125 9.48 2.30 -5.56
C GLU A 125 9.37 0.79 -5.78
N ALA A 126 8.35 0.32 -6.51
CA ALA A 126 8.17 -1.10 -6.82
C ALA A 126 9.27 -1.66 -7.74
N GLU A 127 9.83 -0.82 -8.62
CA GLU A 127 10.90 -1.13 -9.56
C GLU A 127 12.30 -0.83 -8.98
N GLY A 128 12.39 -0.33 -7.76
CA GLY A 128 13.55 0.29 -7.14
C GLY A 128 14.76 -0.60 -6.94
N ASP A 129 15.28 -0.65 -5.72
CA ASP A 129 16.48 -1.42 -5.35
C ASP A 129 16.13 -2.81 -4.79
N ASP A 130 17.15 -3.59 -4.44
CA ASP A 130 17.03 -4.95 -3.89
C ASP A 130 16.15 -5.05 -2.63
N ARG A 131 15.91 -3.92 -1.92
CA ARG A 131 15.05 -3.86 -0.74
C ARG A 131 13.57 -3.87 -1.10
N THR A 132 13.23 -3.40 -2.31
CA THR A 132 11.86 -3.13 -2.76
C THR A 132 11.43 -3.94 -3.98
N THR A 133 12.36 -4.29 -4.85
CA THR A 133 12.08 -5.05 -6.09
C THR A 133 11.53 -6.44 -5.82
N GLY A 134 10.56 -6.86 -6.62
CA GLY A 134 10.01 -8.23 -6.63
C GLY A 134 8.94 -8.51 -5.58
N PHE A 135 8.58 -7.54 -4.71
CA PHE A 135 7.51 -7.73 -3.72
C PHE A 135 6.16 -7.21 -4.21
N VAL A 136 6.16 -6.24 -5.12
CA VAL A 136 4.97 -5.71 -5.79
C VAL A 136 5.21 -5.83 -7.29
N ASP A 137 4.34 -6.52 -8.00
CA ASP A 137 4.52 -6.85 -9.42
C ASP A 137 3.96 -5.76 -10.34
N ALA A 138 3.01 -4.95 -9.86
CA ALA A 138 2.49 -3.78 -10.58
C ALA A 138 1.91 -2.75 -9.60
N VAL A 139 1.92 -1.49 -10.03
CA VAL A 139 1.30 -0.37 -9.30
C VAL A 139 0.33 0.33 -10.24
N LEU A 140 -0.91 0.44 -9.83
CA LEU A 140 -1.98 1.16 -10.53
C LEU A 140 -2.46 2.33 -9.68
N ASN A 141 -2.63 3.49 -10.30
CA ASN A 141 -3.29 4.60 -9.64
C ASN A 141 -4.82 4.48 -9.73
N PHE A 142 -5.55 5.32 -9.01
CA PHE A 142 -7.01 5.24 -8.99
C PHE A 142 -7.63 5.60 -10.34
N GLU A 143 -7.03 6.53 -11.09
CA GLU A 143 -7.49 6.91 -12.43
C GLU A 143 -7.34 5.75 -13.43
N GLU A 144 -6.24 5.00 -13.34
CA GLU A 144 -6.03 3.80 -14.15
C GLU A 144 -7.06 2.71 -13.81
N ILE A 145 -7.42 2.56 -12.54
CA ILE A 145 -8.48 1.63 -12.12
C ILE A 145 -9.86 2.09 -12.63
N GLU A 146 -10.19 3.38 -12.50
CA GLU A 146 -11.45 3.92 -13.01
C GLU A 146 -11.58 3.73 -14.53
N SER A 147 -10.52 4.01 -15.28
CA SER A 147 -10.49 3.80 -16.73
C SER A 147 -10.70 2.32 -17.08
N TRP A 148 -10.06 1.42 -16.34
CA TRP A 148 -10.20 -0.01 -16.58
C TRP A 148 -11.59 -0.54 -16.21
N LEU A 149 -12.21 -0.03 -15.14
CA LEU A 149 -13.60 -0.35 -14.80
C LEU A 149 -14.56 0.10 -15.91
N GLN A 150 -14.36 1.31 -16.45
CA GLN A 150 -15.15 1.83 -17.57
C GLN A 150 -14.99 0.97 -18.83
N GLU A 151 -13.78 0.56 -19.19
CA GLU A 151 -13.52 -0.35 -20.32
C GLU A 151 -14.21 -1.71 -20.20
N ARG A 152 -14.54 -2.11 -18.97
CA ARG A 152 -15.21 -3.38 -18.67
C ARG A 152 -16.70 -3.23 -18.36
N ASP A 153 -17.27 -2.04 -18.54
CA ASP A 153 -18.65 -1.71 -18.20
C ASP A 153 -19.02 -2.06 -16.74
N ILE A 154 -18.06 -1.84 -15.80
CA ILE A 154 -18.27 -2.08 -14.37
C ILE A 154 -18.53 -0.75 -13.68
N SER A 155 -19.76 -0.55 -13.16
CA SER A 155 -20.12 0.58 -12.31
C SER A 155 -19.93 0.21 -10.84
N ILE A 156 -19.13 0.99 -10.10
CA ILE A 156 -18.90 0.75 -8.66
C ILE A 156 -20.21 0.80 -7.88
N ARG A 157 -21.12 1.72 -8.19
CA ARG A 157 -22.43 1.86 -7.51
C ARG A 157 -23.34 0.66 -7.70
N GLU A 158 -23.16 -0.10 -8.77
CA GLU A 158 -23.93 -1.33 -9.06
C GLU A 158 -23.29 -2.59 -8.48
N CYS A 159 -22.12 -2.44 -7.84
CA CYS A 159 -21.45 -3.55 -7.17
C CYS A 159 -22.03 -3.85 -5.79
N GLU A 160 -21.85 -5.09 -5.35
CA GLU A 160 -22.23 -5.51 -4.00
C GLU A 160 -21.22 -5.02 -2.97
N GLY A 161 -21.64 -4.84 -1.70
CA GLY A 161 -20.74 -4.50 -0.62
C GLY A 161 -19.98 -5.73 -0.11
N LYS A 162 -18.76 -5.95 -0.57
CA LYS A 162 -17.87 -7.03 -0.10
C LYS A 162 -16.81 -6.49 0.88
N GLN A 163 -16.42 -7.34 1.83
CA GLN A 163 -15.30 -7.01 2.72
C GLN A 163 -13.97 -7.39 2.08
N PRO A 164 -12.89 -6.62 2.29
CA PRO A 164 -11.56 -7.09 1.96
C PRO A 164 -11.24 -8.35 2.78
N THR A 165 -10.34 -9.17 2.30
CA THR A 165 -9.98 -10.45 2.94
C THR A 165 -9.38 -10.24 4.33
N ASN A 166 -8.68 -9.14 4.55
CA ASN A 166 -8.14 -8.74 5.84
C ASN A 166 -8.90 -7.52 6.38
N PRO A 167 -10.01 -7.69 7.09
CA PRO A 167 -10.68 -6.57 7.75
C PRO A 167 -9.71 -5.93 8.76
N ASP A 168 -9.35 -4.66 8.50
CA ASP A 168 -8.27 -4.03 9.20
C ASP A 168 -8.66 -3.30 10.48
N PRO A 169 -7.74 -3.27 11.45
CA PRO A 169 -7.76 -2.32 12.55
C PRO A 169 -7.76 -0.87 12.04
N LYS A 170 -8.76 -0.10 12.41
CA LYS A 170 -9.01 1.29 11.98
C LYS A 170 -7.78 2.21 12.11
N VAL A 171 -6.92 1.98 13.07
CA VAL A 171 -5.72 2.78 13.36
C VAL A 171 -4.75 2.82 12.18
N ASN A 172 -4.53 1.69 11.51
CA ASN A 172 -3.56 1.61 10.42
C ASN A 172 -4.06 2.25 9.11
N ARG A 173 -5.35 2.60 9.02
CA ARG A 173 -5.92 3.39 7.92
C ARG A 173 -5.57 4.88 7.99
N LEU A 174 -4.95 5.34 9.08
CA LEU A 174 -4.57 6.74 9.27
C LEU A 174 -3.32 7.15 8.49
N TYR A 175 -2.55 6.23 7.95
CA TYR A 175 -1.30 6.53 7.23
C TYR A 175 -1.41 7.62 6.15
N PRO A 176 -2.47 7.71 5.35
CA PRO A 176 -2.59 8.75 4.31
C PRO A 176 -3.03 10.13 4.83
N VAL A 177 -3.37 10.28 6.11
CA VAL A 177 -3.74 11.58 6.67
C VAL A 177 -2.53 12.31 7.27
N THR A 178 -2.65 13.62 7.45
CA THR A 178 -1.61 14.43 8.09
C THR A 178 -1.24 13.86 9.46
N SER A 179 0.05 13.69 9.72
CA SER A 179 0.59 13.06 10.94
C SER A 179 0.16 11.61 11.16
N GLY A 180 -0.43 10.94 10.16
CA GLY A 180 -1.00 9.60 10.30
C GLY A 180 0.02 8.54 10.72
N VAL A 181 1.26 8.62 10.23
CA VAL A 181 2.34 7.69 10.62
C VAL A 181 2.64 7.82 12.10
N ILE A 182 2.93 9.05 12.57
CA ILE A 182 3.28 9.26 13.99
C ILE A 182 2.08 8.96 14.91
N SER A 183 0.86 9.32 14.48
CA SER A 183 -0.37 8.99 15.23
C SER A 183 -0.56 7.48 15.38
N SER A 184 -0.25 6.71 14.35
CA SER A 184 -0.31 5.23 14.40
C SER A 184 0.72 4.64 15.36
N VAL A 185 1.90 5.24 15.44
CA VAL A 185 2.96 4.81 16.37
C VAL A 185 2.60 5.16 17.83
N LEU A 186 2.07 6.37 18.06
CA LEU A 186 1.71 6.82 19.40
C LEU A 186 0.43 6.17 19.97
N ALA A 187 -0.41 5.56 19.12
CA ALA A 187 -1.63 4.87 19.54
C ALA A 187 -1.37 3.45 20.08
N LYS A 188 -0.14 2.97 20.08
CA LYS A 188 0.30 1.69 20.64
C LYS A 188 0.94 1.88 22.01
#